data_49c38a038eecd3f033228098eedd46a9
#
_entry.id   49c38a038eecd3f033228098eedd46a9
#
_cell.length_a   1.000
_cell.length_b   1.000
_cell.length_c   1.000
_cell.angle_alpha   90.00
_cell.angle_beta   90.00
_cell.angle_gamma   90.00
#
_symmetry.space_group_name_H-M   'P 1'
#
loop_
_entity.id
_entity.type
_entity.pdbx_description
1 polymer ?
#
loop_
_entity_poly.entity_id
_entity_poly.type
_entity_poly.pdbx_seq_one_letter_code
_entity_poly.pdbx_strand_id
1 'polypeptide(L)'
;MSAEYSQPRKSPLLEQTRQLMRTRHLSIRTEEAYLRWIEEFLRYHRDKCGKWVHPGEMGNQEINVYLTYLAVTRKVAASTQNQAFSALLFLYTQVLQMPIQVDAVRAQRPDRLPVVLSIDEVRRVLSCLPDETTWIMAGLMYGAGLRLMECCRIRLKDVDFERHQITVRDGKGEKDRMVPLPRRLVDGLQRQVSVVRDLHEQDLAAGAGWVWLPYALAEKYPSAGRSILWQYLFPAQHLSRDPRPRETSETERREQDAQLRRHHIHETSIQKAVALAVKKAKLTKPASCHSLRHSFATHLLEEGKDIRTIQELLGHADVKTTMIYTHVSTVGATGVLSPLDRL
;
A
#
# COMPACT_ATOMS: atom_id res chain seq x y z
N MET A 1 8.19 45.73 -6.70
CA MET A 1 9.38 44.89 -6.47
C MET A 1 8.87 43.49 -6.12
N SER A 2 8.82 42.63 -7.13
CA SER A 2 8.30 41.27 -7.03
C SER A 2 9.35 40.40 -6.37
N ALA A 3 9.01 39.77 -5.23
CA ALA A 3 9.86 38.81 -4.59
C ALA A 3 9.88 37.53 -5.49
N GLU A 4 10.99 37.31 -6.14
CA GLU A 4 11.29 36.03 -6.80
C GLU A 4 11.31 34.92 -5.75
N TYR A 5 10.30 34.06 -5.78
CA TYR A 5 10.30 32.80 -5.09
C TYR A 5 11.37 31.91 -5.74
N SER A 6 12.60 31.96 -5.22
CA SER A 6 13.66 31.02 -5.60
C SER A 6 13.21 29.62 -5.17
N GLN A 7 13.05 28.73 -6.16
CA GLN A 7 12.83 27.29 -5.90
C GLN A 7 13.94 26.80 -4.96
N PRO A 8 13.61 25.98 -3.93
CA PRO A 8 14.64 25.44 -3.04
C PRO A 8 15.63 24.63 -3.86
N ARG A 9 16.92 24.98 -3.80
CA ARG A 9 18.00 24.26 -4.46
C ARG A 9 17.89 22.78 -4.04
N LYS A 10 17.65 21.90 -4.99
CA LYS A 10 17.62 20.45 -4.74
C LYS A 10 18.96 20.05 -4.13
N SER A 11 18.95 19.52 -2.92
CA SER A 11 20.17 19.03 -2.27
C SER A 11 20.76 17.89 -3.12
N PRO A 12 22.03 17.96 -3.55
CA PRO A 12 22.65 16.89 -4.35
C PRO A 12 22.56 15.52 -3.65
N LEU A 13 22.71 15.48 -2.34
CA LEU A 13 22.58 14.27 -1.54
C LEU A 13 21.18 13.65 -1.62
N LEU A 14 20.13 14.46 -1.51
CA LEU A 14 18.75 13.96 -1.60
C LEU A 14 18.43 13.47 -3.01
N GLU A 15 18.98 14.11 -4.03
CA GLU A 15 18.82 13.65 -5.41
C GLU A 15 19.56 12.33 -5.66
N GLN A 16 20.81 12.20 -5.20
CA GLN A 16 21.56 10.94 -5.24
C GLN A 16 20.79 9.81 -4.50
N THR A 17 20.26 10.13 -3.31
CA THR A 17 19.46 9.19 -2.53
C THR A 17 18.23 8.74 -3.32
N ARG A 18 17.54 9.68 -3.97
CA ARG A 18 16.35 9.39 -4.81
C ARG A 18 16.71 8.49 -5.99
N GLN A 19 17.76 8.80 -6.71
CA GLN A 19 18.23 8.00 -7.85
C GLN A 19 18.56 6.57 -7.43
N LEU A 20 19.27 6.39 -6.32
CA LEU A 20 19.61 5.06 -5.82
C LEU A 20 18.34 4.27 -5.38
N MET A 21 17.35 4.94 -4.76
CA MET A 21 16.09 4.29 -4.44
C MET A 21 15.34 3.83 -5.71
N ARG A 22 15.37 4.64 -6.78
CA ARG A 22 14.77 4.30 -8.08
C ARG A 22 15.49 3.14 -8.76
N THR A 23 16.82 3.13 -8.76
CA THR A 23 17.65 2.02 -9.26
C THR A 23 17.33 0.71 -8.54
N ARG A 24 16.95 0.78 -7.26
CA ARG A 24 16.53 -0.37 -6.46
C ARG A 24 15.04 -0.66 -6.52
N HIS A 25 14.32 -0.03 -7.43
CA HIS A 25 12.89 -0.21 -7.65
C HIS A 25 12.01 0.03 -6.40
N LEU A 26 12.46 0.88 -5.47
CA LEU A 26 11.66 1.21 -4.29
C LEU A 26 10.40 1.98 -4.68
N SER A 27 9.32 1.73 -3.93
CA SER A 27 8.04 2.41 -4.20
C SER A 27 8.13 3.93 -3.99
N ILE A 28 7.32 4.71 -4.71
CA ILE A 28 7.22 6.17 -4.54
C ILE A 28 6.99 6.54 -3.06
N ARG A 29 6.13 5.81 -2.37
CA ARG A 29 5.85 6.05 -0.94
C ARG A 29 7.05 5.81 -0.05
N THR A 30 7.87 4.81 -0.38
CA THR A 30 9.12 4.57 0.34
C THR A 30 10.11 5.70 0.07
N GLU A 31 10.23 6.15 -1.20
CA GLU A 31 11.05 7.28 -1.61
C GLU A 31 10.67 8.55 -0.83
N GLU A 32 9.38 8.93 -0.85
CA GLU A 32 8.88 10.11 -0.15
C GLU A 32 9.08 10.03 1.38
N ALA A 33 8.78 8.87 1.96
CA ALA A 33 8.93 8.65 3.39
C ALA A 33 10.40 8.71 3.82
N TYR A 34 11.31 8.10 3.06
CA TYR A 34 12.74 8.09 3.39
C TYR A 34 13.35 9.47 3.21
N LEU A 35 13.07 10.16 2.11
CA LEU A 35 13.57 11.53 1.89
C LEU A 35 13.08 12.46 3.00
N ARG A 36 11.81 12.38 3.39
CA ARG A 36 11.28 13.19 4.49
C ARG A 36 12.01 12.92 5.80
N TRP A 37 12.25 11.66 6.18
CA TRP A 37 12.96 11.33 7.41
C TRP A 37 14.42 11.78 7.38
N ILE A 38 15.08 11.66 6.23
CA ILE A 38 16.45 12.16 6.04
C ILE A 38 16.49 13.70 6.18
N GLU A 39 15.56 14.42 5.55
CA GLU A 39 15.45 15.87 5.69
C GLU A 39 15.17 16.29 7.14
N GLU A 40 14.25 15.62 7.83
CA GLU A 40 13.95 15.90 9.25
C GLU A 40 15.16 15.68 10.14
N PHE A 41 15.94 14.62 9.90
CA PHE A 41 17.18 14.34 10.61
C PHE A 41 18.23 15.45 10.39
N LEU A 42 18.44 15.86 9.15
CA LEU A 42 19.38 16.93 8.81
C LEU A 42 18.98 18.28 9.42
N ARG A 43 17.69 18.61 9.38
CA ARG A 43 17.13 19.83 10.00
C ARG A 43 17.31 19.81 11.52
N TYR A 44 17.03 18.67 12.17
CA TYR A 44 17.19 18.52 13.61
C TYR A 44 18.63 18.84 14.06
N HIS A 45 19.63 18.30 13.36
CA HIS A 45 21.05 18.57 13.68
C HIS A 45 21.48 19.98 13.32
N ARG A 46 21.00 20.54 12.20
CA ARG A 46 21.21 21.95 11.88
C ARG A 46 20.72 22.87 13.00
N ASP A 47 19.51 22.63 13.49
CA ASP A 47 18.89 23.48 14.50
C ASP A 47 19.61 23.36 15.86
N LYS A 48 20.20 22.21 16.14
CA LYS A 48 21.03 21.99 17.34
C LYS A 48 22.43 22.64 17.22
N CYS A 49 23.06 22.54 16.07
CA CYS A 49 24.45 22.99 15.85
C CYS A 49 24.54 24.41 15.32
N GLY A 50 23.40 25.06 14.96
CA GLY A 50 23.35 26.38 14.35
C GLY A 50 23.82 26.44 12.90
N LYS A 51 24.25 25.31 12.31
CA LYS A 51 24.74 25.22 10.92
C LYS A 51 24.38 23.87 10.30
N TRP A 52 24.34 23.83 8.98
CA TRP A 52 24.24 22.56 8.24
C TRP A 52 25.51 21.73 8.43
N VAL A 53 25.35 20.48 8.83
CA VAL A 53 26.41 19.47 8.95
C VAL A 53 26.16 18.40 7.89
N HIS A 54 27.20 18.03 7.15
CA HIS A 54 27.07 16.95 6.18
C HIS A 54 26.91 15.60 6.91
N PRO A 55 25.98 14.72 6.48
CA PRO A 55 25.77 13.44 7.19
C PRO A 55 27.01 12.54 7.22
N GLY A 56 27.96 12.71 6.31
CA GLY A 56 29.27 12.04 6.39
C GLY A 56 30.12 12.46 7.60
N GLU A 57 29.81 13.57 8.23
CA GLU A 57 30.46 14.05 9.46
C GLU A 57 29.69 13.63 10.73
N MET A 58 28.53 13.00 10.55
CA MET A 58 27.66 12.47 11.59
C MET A 58 27.70 10.94 11.57
N GLY A 59 27.47 10.32 12.71
CA GLY A 59 27.55 8.86 12.84
C GLY A 59 26.51 8.27 13.78
N ASN A 60 26.89 7.18 14.42
CA ASN A 60 26.01 6.42 15.33
C ASN A 60 25.44 7.29 16.46
N GLN A 61 26.24 8.21 17.00
CA GLN A 61 25.83 9.08 18.10
C GLN A 61 24.70 10.01 17.68
N GLU A 62 24.83 10.67 16.54
CA GLU A 62 23.83 11.60 16.01
C GLU A 62 22.53 10.89 15.66
N ILE A 63 22.62 9.68 15.09
CA ILE A 63 21.45 8.84 14.79
C ILE A 63 20.74 8.46 16.09
N ASN A 64 21.45 7.98 17.11
CA ASN A 64 20.88 7.61 18.40
C ASN A 64 20.22 8.79 19.11
N VAL A 65 20.85 9.96 19.08
CA VAL A 65 20.30 11.20 19.65
C VAL A 65 18.98 11.57 18.96
N TYR A 66 18.94 11.48 17.62
CA TYR A 66 17.73 11.79 16.86
C TYR A 66 16.61 10.77 17.13
N LEU A 67 16.91 9.48 17.12
CA LEU A 67 15.92 8.43 17.42
C LEU A 67 15.39 8.55 18.84
N THR A 68 16.24 8.91 19.80
CA THR A 68 15.83 9.19 21.20
C THR A 68 14.92 10.43 21.25
N TYR A 69 15.26 11.50 20.52
CA TYR A 69 14.38 12.67 20.41
C TYR A 69 13.00 12.30 19.85
N LEU A 70 12.93 11.46 18.81
CA LEU A 70 11.66 11.00 18.26
C LEU A 70 10.83 10.23 19.29
N ALA A 71 11.48 9.35 20.06
CA ALA A 71 10.81 8.52 21.05
C ALA A 71 10.38 9.32 22.31
N VAL A 72 11.28 10.09 22.88
CA VAL A 72 11.10 10.74 24.20
C VAL A 72 10.40 12.10 24.06
N THR A 73 10.86 12.94 23.14
CA THR A 73 10.35 14.31 23.00
C THR A 73 9.12 14.37 22.10
N ARG A 74 9.20 13.75 20.91
CA ARG A 74 8.07 13.71 19.96
C ARG A 74 7.06 12.61 20.26
N LYS A 75 7.37 11.66 21.12
CA LYS A 75 6.52 10.54 21.55
C LYS A 75 5.89 9.79 20.35
N VAL A 76 6.67 9.59 19.30
CA VAL A 76 6.18 8.87 18.11
C VAL A 76 6.01 7.38 18.40
N ALA A 77 5.11 6.73 17.67
CA ALA A 77 4.93 5.28 17.79
C ALA A 77 6.21 4.52 17.37
N ALA A 78 6.44 3.34 17.97
CA ALA A 78 7.59 2.47 17.66
C ALA A 78 7.73 2.18 16.15
N SER A 79 6.61 2.00 15.43
CA SER A 79 6.61 1.81 13.99
C SER A 79 7.13 3.02 13.21
N THR A 80 6.82 4.23 13.69
CA THR A 80 7.27 5.50 13.09
C THR A 80 8.76 5.71 13.32
N GLN A 81 9.25 5.44 14.55
CA GLN A 81 10.68 5.48 14.88
C GLN A 81 11.47 4.47 14.03
N ASN A 82 10.96 3.23 13.87
CA ASN A 82 11.59 2.21 13.04
C ASN A 82 11.61 2.60 11.55
N GLN A 83 10.62 3.35 11.06
CA GLN A 83 10.63 3.87 9.69
C GLN A 83 11.72 4.94 9.51
N ALA A 84 11.84 5.87 10.46
CA ALA A 84 12.93 6.86 10.46
C ALA A 84 14.30 6.16 10.51
N PHE A 85 14.47 5.18 11.38
CA PHE A 85 15.70 4.38 11.46
C PHE A 85 16.03 3.68 10.14
N SER A 86 15.04 3.07 9.47
CA SER A 86 15.25 2.41 8.19
C SER A 86 15.69 3.39 7.09
N ALA A 87 15.16 4.62 7.11
CA ALA A 87 15.56 5.68 6.19
C ALA A 87 17.01 6.12 6.42
N LEU A 88 17.42 6.29 7.68
CA LEU A 88 18.80 6.64 8.03
C LEU A 88 19.77 5.49 7.72
N LEU A 89 19.37 4.26 8.03
CA LEU A 89 20.17 3.08 7.67
C LEU A 89 20.40 3.02 6.16
N PHE A 90 19.38 3.29 5.35
CA PHE A 90 19.51 3.35 3.89
C PHE A 90 20.49 4.47 3.46
N LEU A 91 20.35 5.67 4.01
CA LEU A 91 21.26 6.80 3.71
C LEU A 91 22.70 6.41 3.97
N TYR A 92 23.00 5.94 5.17
CA TYR A 92 24.39 5.69 5.56
C TYR A 92 24.98 4.46 4.86
N THR A 93 24.25 3.33 4.83
CA THR A 93 24.82 2.09 4.29
C THR A 93 24.80 2.04 2.77
N GLN A 94 23.79 2.64 2.12
CA GLN A 94 23.62 2.50 0.68
C GLN A 94 24.08 3.72 -0.11
N VAL A 95 23.91 4.93 0.44
CA VAL A 95 24.27 6.17 -0.26
C VAL A 95 25.68 6.63 0.12
N LEU A 96 25.95 6.71 1.41
CA LEU A 96 27.25 7.18 1.93
C LEU A 96 28.28 6.06 2.04
N GLN A 97 27.87 4.80 1.93
CA GLN A 97 28.72 3.60 2.07
C GLN A 97 29.51 3.57 3.39
N MET A 98 28.93 4.12 4.44
CA MET A 98 29.52 4.17 5.77
C MET A 98 28.93 3.04 6.63
N PRO A 99 29.75 2.20 7.26
CA PRO A 99 29.25 1.19 8.18
C PRO A 99 28.67 1.87 9.42
N ILE A 100 27.43 1.53 9.74
CA ILE A 100 26.78 1.98 10.96
C ILE A 100 26.59 0.76 11.85
N GLN A 101 27.14 0.82 13.06
CA GLN A 101 26.79 -0.05 14.17
C GLN A 101 25.83 0.74 15.07
N VAL A 102 24.55 0.72 14.72
CA VAL A 102 23.57 1.37 15.58
C VAL A 102 23.10 0.36 16.60
N ASP A 103 23.52 0.50 17.84
CA ASP A 103 22.95 -0.16 19.03
C ASP A 103 21.55 0.39 19.35
N ALA A 104 20.95 1.13 18.42
CA ALA A 104 19.58 1.58 18.56
C ALA A 104 18.67 0.36 18.64
N VAL A 105 18.28 0.03 19.84
CA VAL A 105 17.25 -0.97 20.10
C VAL A 105 16.05 -0.60 19.23
N ARG A 106 15.80 -1.41 18.22
CA ARG A 106 14.55 -1.26 17.44
C ARG A 106 13.43 -1.24 18.43
N ALA A 107 12.67 -0.14 18.45
CA ALA A 107 11.55 -0.03 19.37
C ALA A 107 10.65 -1.27 19.19
N GLN A 108 10.47 -2.00 20.28
CA GLN A 108 9.61 -3.18 20.28
C GLN A 108 8.18 -2.74 19.94
N ARG A 109 7.63 -3.33 18.92
CA ARG A 109 6.21 -3.14 18.62
C ARG A 109 5.41 -4.00 19.57
N PRO A 110 4.43 -3.43 20.29
CA PRO A 110 3.50 -4.28 21.02
C PRO A 110 2.77 -5.17 20.02
N ASP A 111 2.74 -6.46 20.26
CA ASP A 111 1.97 -7.42 19.48
C ASP A 111 0.48 -7.15 19.73
N ARG A 112 -0.14 -6.45 18.79
CA ARG A 112 -1.58 -6.19 18.83
C ARG A 112 -2.28 -7.25 17.99
N LEU A 113 -3.24 -7.92 18.62
CA LEU A 113 -4.11 -8.83 17.90
C LEU A 113 -4.87 -8.07 16.80
N PRO A 114 -5.00 -8.65 15.60
CA PRO A 114 -5.77 -8.03 14.52
C PRO A 114 -7.24 -7.89 14.90
N VAL A 115 -7.86 -6.81 14.44
CA VAL A 115 -9.29 -6.61 14.59
C VAL A 115 -10.01 -7.52 13.59
N VAL A 116 -10.73 -8.51 14.11
CA VAL A 116 -11.56 -9.44 13.35
C VAL A 116 -13.03 -9.10 13.58
N LEU A 117 -13.79 -9.03 12.49
CA LEU A 117 -15.22 -8.82 12.49
C LEU A 117 -15.93 -10.17 12.44
N SER A 118 -17.05 -10.31 13.14
CA SER A 118 -17.95 -11.45 12.95
C SER A 118 -18.62 -11.38 11.56
N ILE A 119 -19.21 -12.49 11.11
CA ILE A 119 -19.94 -12.54 9.83
C ILE A 119 -21.06 -11.47 9.81
N ASP A 120 -21.79 -11.30 10.91
CA ASP A 120 -22.85 -10.29 11.01
C ASP A 120 -22.31 -8.86 11.02
N GLU A 121 -21.17 -8.60 11.67
CA GLU A 121 -20.50 -7.31 11.61
C GLU A 121 -20.05 -7.00 10.19
N VAL A 122 -19.46 -7.96 9.47
CA VAL A 122 -19.08 -7.79 8.05
C VAL A 122 -20.33 -7.47 7.21
N ARG A 123 -21.43 -8.22 7.38
CA ARG A 123 -22.68 -7.99 6.66
C ARG A 123 -23.21 -6.57 6.88
N ARG A 124 -23.22 -6.10 8.14
CA ARG A 124 -23.62 -4.72 8.48
C ARG A 124 -22.71 -3.65 7.86
N VAL A 125 -21.40 -3.86 7.86
CA VAL A 125 -20.46 -2.91 7.23
C VAL A 125 -20.72 -2.85 5.72
N LEU A 126 -20.81 -3.99 5.06
CA LEU A 126 -21.05 -4.05 3.61
C LEU A 126 -22.37 -3.38 3.22
N SER A 127 -23.44 -3.55 4.00
CA SER A 127 -24.75 -2.90 3.74
C SER A 127 -24.75 -1.39 3.95
N CYS A 128 -23.76 -0.84 4.65
CA CYS A 128 -23.62 0.60 4.91
C CYS A 128 -22.69 1.32 3.92
N LEU A 129 -22.11 0.61 2.95
CA LEU A 129 -21.26 1.23 1.94
C LEU A 129 -22.06 2.13 0.99
N PRO A 130 -21.49 3.26 0.51
CA PRO A 130 -22.25 4.30 -0.17
C PRO A 130 -22.63 3.96 -1.62
N ASP A 131 -21.87 3.11 -2.28
CA ASP A 131 -21.99 2.81 -3.71
C ASP A 131 -21.52 1.39 -4.04
N GLU A 132 -21.89 0.92 -5.25
CA GLU A 132 -21.57 -0.43 -5.71
C GLU A 132 -20.06 -0.66 -5.87
N THR A 133 -19.31 0.33 -6.34
CA THR A 133 -17.86 0.21 -6.53
C THR A 133 -17.16 -0.06 -5.20
N THR A 134 -17.47 0.73 -4.17
CA THR A 134 -16.88 0.54 -2.83
C THR A 134 -17.36 -0.78 -2.20
N TRP A 135 -18.58 -1.20 -2.47
CA TRP A 135 -19.13 -2.49 -2.02
C TRP A 135 -18.37 -3.66 -2.67
N ILE A 136 -18.14 -3.62 -3.98
CA ILE A 136 -17.35 -4.64 -4.69
C ILE A 136 -15.92 -4.69 -4.14
N MET A 137 -15.27 -3.55 -3.97
CA MET A 137 -13.90 -3.47 -3.43
C MET A 137 -13.81 -4.04 -2.02
N ALA A 138 -14.71 -3.68 -1.13
CA ALA A 138 -14.79 -4.23 0.21
C ALA A 138 -15.10 -5.73 0.20
N GLY A 139 -16.00 -6.16 -0.70
CA GLY A 139 -16.32 -7.54 -0.96
C GLY A 139 -15.11 -8.36 -1.43
N LEU A 140 -14.26 -7.82 -2.28
CA LEU A 140 -13.02 -8.46 -2.71
C LEU A 140 -12.00 -8.57 -1.57
N MET A 141 -11.88 -7.55 -0.72
CA MET A 141 -10.99 -7.61 0.45
C MET A 141 -11.45 -8.68 1.46
N TYR A 142 -12.75 -8.86 1.64
CA TYR A 142 -13.30 -9.88 2.53
C TYR A 142 -13.44 -11.26 1.87
N GLY A 143 -13.88 -11.33 0.60
CA GLY A 143 -14.20 -12.60 -0.06
C GLY A 143 -13.04 -13.25 -0.82
N ALA A 144 -11.98 -12.47 -1.13
CA ALA A 144 -10.77 -12.95 -1.81
C ALA A 144 -9.48 -12.63 -1.02
N GLY A 145 -9.60 -12.01 0.14
CA GLY A 145 -8.47 -11.69 1.00
C GLY A 145 -7.49 -10.67 0.42
N LEU A 146 -7.91 -9.80 -0.50
CA LEU A 146 -7.02 -8.83 -1.14
C LEU A 146 -6.53 -7.75 -0.19
N ARG A 147 -5.27 -7.33 -0.35
CA ARG A 147 -4.80 -6.08 0.26
C ARG A 147 -5.45 -4.88 -0.44
N LEU A 148 -5.61 -3.79 0.29
CA LEU A 148 -6.21 -2.56 -0.26
C LEU A 148 -5.58 -2.13 -1.60
N MET A 149 -4.25 -2.08 -1.67
CA MET A 149 -3.57 -1.67 -2.90
C MET A 149 -3.62 -2.72 -4.01
N GLU A 150 -3.66 -4.01 -3.66
CA GLU A 150 -3.91 -5.08 -4.64
C GLU A 150 -5.28 -4.89 -5.26
N CYS A 151 -6.31 -4.65 -4.43
CA CYS A 151 -7.68 -4.38 -4.90
C CYS A 151 -7.74 -3.14 -5.82
N CYS A 152 -7.11 -2.02 -5.43
CA CYS A 152 -7.08 -0.81 -6.26
C CYS A 152 -6.39 -1.04 -7.62
N ARG A 153 -5.41 -1.94 -7.68
CA ARG A 153 -4.56 -2.15 -8.87
C ARG A 153 -4.99 -3.28 -9.79
N ILE A 154 -6.08 -3.97 -9.49
CA ILE A 154 -6.62 -5.00 -10.38
C ILE A 154 -6.87 -4.39 -11.77
N ARG A 155 -6.48 -5.11 -12.82
CA ARG A 155 -6.76 -4.77 -14.21
C ARG A 155 -7.83 -5.69 -14.79
N LEU A 156 -8.45 -5.28 -15.90
CA LEU A 156 -9.49 -6.10 -16.51
C LEU A 156 -8.99 -7.50 -16.88
N LYS A 157 -7.75 -7.61 -17.39
CA LYS A 157 -7.11 -8.89 -17.73
C LYS A 157 -6.84 -9.83 -16.56
N ASP A 158 -6.90 -9.31 -15.32
CA ASP A 158 -6.58 -10.08 -14.12
C ASP A 158 -7.82 -10.81 -13.55
N VAL A 159 -9.00 -10.58 -14.12
CA VAL A 159 -10.26 -11.20 -13.69
C VAL A 159 -10.69 -12.25 -14.70
N ASP A 160 -10.75 -13.50 -14.26
CA ASP A 160 -11.26 -14.64 -15.04
C ASP A 160 -12.64 -15.02 -14.52
N PHE A 161 -13.69 -14.62 -15.25
CA PHE A 161 -15.07 -14.89 -14.89
C PHE A 161 -15.46 -16.37 -15.11
N GLU A 162 -14.85 -17.04 -16.07
CA GLU A 162 -15.15 -18.44 -16.39
C GLU A 162 -14.58 -19.37 -15.32
N ARG A 163 -13.34 -19.14 -14.92
CA ARG A 163 -12.66 -19.92 -13.88
C ARG A 163 -12.97 -19.46 -12.46
N HIS A 164 -13.71 -18.36 -12.31
CA HIS A 164 -13.97 -17.71 -11.03
C HIS A 164 -12.68 -17.42 -10.24
N GLN A 165 -11.71 -16.79 -10.88
CA GLN A 165 -10.40 -16.51 -10.31
C GLN A 165 -9.96 -15.07 -10.57
N ILE A 166 -9.13 -14.56 -9.69
CA ILE A 166 -8.44 -13.27 -9.85
C ILE A 166 -6.95 -13.51 -9.73
N THR A 167 -6.18 -13.03 -10.70
CA THR A 167 -4.71 -12.99 -10.64
C THR A 167 -4.27 -11.74 -9.92
N VAL A 168 -3.66 -11.88 -8.76
CA VAL A 168 -3.05 -10.77 -8.00
C VAL A 168 -1.60 -10.67 -8.41
N ARG A 169 -1.26 -9.57 -9.08
CA ARG A 169 0.10 -9.33 -9.57
C ARG A 169 0.89 -8.47 -8.61
N ASP A 170 2.22 -8.58 -8.69
CA ASP A 170 3.17 -7.79 -7.89
C ASP A 170 2.86 -7.83 -6.38
N GLY A 171 2.48 -8.99 -5.86
CA GLY A 171 2.35 -9.23 -4.43
C GLY A 171 3.65 -8.90 -3.69
N LYS A 172 3.61 -8.79 -2.37
CA LYS A 172 4.82 -8.56 -1.56
C LYS A 172 5.87 -9.64 -1.87
N GLY A 173 6.97 -9.26 -2.54
CA GLY A 173 8.01 -10.18 -3.01
C GLY A 173 7.90 -10.58 -4.48
N GLU A 174 7.17 -9.82 -5.31
CA GLU A 174 7.07 -9.96 -6.77
C GLU A 174 6.53 -11.33 -7.25
N LYS A 175 5.74 -12.00 -6.40
CA LYS A 175 5.10 -13.27 -6.76
C LYS A 175 3.62 -13.06 -7.07
N ASP A 176 3.23 -13.44 -8.27
CA ASP A 176 1.82 -13.53 -8.66
C ASP A 176 1.15 -14.68 -7.88
N ARG A 177 -0.14 -14.49 -7.55
CA ARG A 177 -0.96 -15.53 -6.97
C ARG A 177 -2.38 -15.48 -7.50
N MET A 178 -3.06 -16.59 -7.47
CA MET A 178 -4.47 -16.69 -7.80
C MET A 178 -5.30 -16.72 -6.51
N VAL A 179 -6.42 -15.99 -6.52
CA VAL A 179 -7.39 -15.99 -5.44
C VAL A 179 -8.78 -16.24 -6.03
N PRO A 180 -9.74 -16.80 -5.25
CA PRO A 180 -11.07 -17.03 -5.74
C PRO A 180 -11.78 -15.71 -6.05
N LEU A 181 -12.57 -15.69 -7.13
CA LEU A 181 -13.54 -14.65 -7.42
C LEU A 181 -14.87 -15.02 -6.74
N PRO A 182 -15.33 -14.27 -5.71
CA PRO A 182 -16.58 -14.59 -5.05
C PRO A 182 -17.77 -14.49 -6.02
N ARG A 183 -18.55 -15.55 -6.14
CA ARG A 183 -19.71 -15.60 -7.06
C ARG A 183 -20.68 -14.44 -6.88
N ARG A 184 -20.88 -14.02 -5.63
CA ARG A 184 -21.75 -12.90 -5.28
C ARG A 184 -21.32 -11.56 -5.86
N LEU A 185 -20.07 -11.43 -6.29
CA LEU A 185 -19.52 -10.21 -6.88
C LEU A 185 -19.54 -10.21 -8.42
N VAL A 186 -19.83 -11.35 -9.05
CA VAL A 186 -19.71 -11.53 -10.52
C VAL A 186 -20.54 -10.51 -11.27
N ASP A 187 -21.84 -10.39 -11.00
CA ASP A 187 -22.73 -9.48 -11.71
C ASP A 187 -22.30 -8.00 -11.54
N GLY A 188 -21.92 -7.61 -10.31
CA GLY A 188 -21.43 -6.26 -10.03
C GLY A 188 -20.11 -5.98 -10.75
N LEU A 189 -19.20 -6.96 -10.81
CA LEU A 189 -17.94 -6.84 -11.52
C LEU A 189 -18.14 -6.77 -13.04
N GLN A 190 -19.10 -7.48 -13.60
CA GLN A 190 -19.42 -7.39 -15.03
C GLN A 190 -19.97 -5.99 -15.38
N ARG A 191 -20.84 -5.42 -14.52
CA ARG A 191 -21.28 -4.01 -14.67
C ARG A 191 -20.09 -3.05 -14.57
N GLN A 192 -19.20 -3.26 -13.59
CA GLN A 192 -18.00 -2.46 -13.43
C GLN A 192 -17.11 -2.52 -14.69
N VAL A 193 -16.94 -3.70 -15.31
CA VAL A 193 -16.21 -3.87 -16.58
C VAL A 193 -16.84 -3.03 -17.68
N SER A 194 -18.19 -3.03 -17.79
CA SER A 194 -18.88 -2.19 -18.79
C SER A 194 -18.64 -0.71 -18.57
N VAL A 195 -18.74 -0.24 -17.33
CA VAL A 195 -18.41 1.16 -16.97
C VAL A 195 -16.96 1.53 -17.35
N VAL A 196 -16.01 0.62 -17.14
CA VAL A 196 -14.61 0.86 -17.51
C VAL A 196 -14.44 0.91 -19.03
N ARG A 197 -15.15 0.09 -19.78
CA ARG A 197 -15.12 0.13 -21.26
C ARG A 197 -15.64 1.46 -21.80
N ASP A 198 -16.81 1.89 -21.34
CA ASP A 198 -17.42 3.16 -21.75
C ASP A 198 -16.50 4.34 -21.42
N LEU A 199 -15.91 4.34 -20.23
CA LEU A 199 -14.97 5.37 -19.80
C LEU A 199 -13.68 5.36 -20.65
N HIS A 200 -13.17 4.19 -21.00
CA HIS A 200 -11.99 4.05 -21.84
C HIS A 200 -12.25 4.53 -23.27
N GLU A 201 -13.42 4.25 -23.85
CA GLU A 201 -13.82 4.77 -25.17
C GLU A 201 -13.89 6.30 -25.17
N GLN A 202 -14.45 6.90 -24.11
CA GLN A 202 -14.46 8.36 -23.93
C GLN A 202 -13.05 8.92 -23.84
N ASP A 203 -12.16 8.29 -23.06
CA ASP A 203 -10.77 8.69 -22.95
C ASP A 203 -10.03 8.61 -24.30
N LEU A 204 -10.27 7.54 -25.08
CA LEU A 204 -9.68 7.38 -26.42
C LEU A 204 -10.16 8.46 -27.37
N ALA A 205 -11.46 8.79 -27.36
CA ALA A 205 -12.04 9.87 -28.17
C ALA A 205 -11.47 11.25 -27.81
N ALA A 206 -11.10 11.45 -26.55
CA ALA A 206 -10.44 12.66 -26.05
C ALA A 206 -8.90 12.68 -26.28
N GLY A 207 -8.33 11.70 -27.01
CA GLY A 207 -6.89 11.59 -27.25
C GLY A 207 -6.07 11.04 -26.08
N ALA A 208 -6.73 10.57 -25.02
CA ALA A 208 -6.10 9.96 -23.85
C ALA A 208 -6.17 8.41 -23.92
N GLY A 209 -6.66 7.74 -22.88
CA GLY A 209 -6.85 6.28 -22.85
C GLY A 209 -5.59 5.50 -22.46
N TRP A 210 -4.55 6.18 -22.02
CA TRP A 210 -3.33 5.56 -21.54
C TRP A 210 -3.44 5.19 -20.06
N VAL A 211 -2.85 4.05 -19.71
CA VAL A 211 -2.62 3.60 -18.34
C VAL A 211 -1.12 3.40 -18.10
N TRP A 212 -0.70 3.55 -16.87
CA TRP A 212 0.70 3.27 -16.50
C TRP A 212 1.01 1.78 -16.63
N LEU A 213 2.15 1.46 -17.21
CA LEU A 213 2.72 0.11 -17.27
C LEU A 213 4.09 0.09 -16.57
N PRO A 214 4.50 -1.05 -15.96
CA PRO A 214 5.89 -1.26 -15.56
C PRO A 214 6.86 -0.99 -16.71
N TYR A 215 7.99 -0.38 -16.42
CA TYR A 215 8.93 0.13 -17.46
C TYR A 215 9.28 -0.89 -18.52
N ALA A 216 9.69 -2.11 -18.13
CA ALA A 216 10.04 -3.17 -19.07
C ALA A 216 8.85 -3.59 -19.98
N LEU A 217 7.62 -3.57 -19.45
CA LEU A 217 6.43 -3.88 -20.21
C LEU A 217 6.04 -2.76 -21.18
N ALA A 218 6.24 -1.51 -20.78
CA ALA A 218 5.99 -0.37 -21.64
C ALA A 218 6.94 -0.34 -22.84
N GLU A 219 8.18 -0.78 -22.68
CA GLU A 219 9.15 -0.92 -23.78
C GLU A 219 8.84 -2.12 -24.68
N LYS A 220 8.55 -3.26 -24.07
CA LYS A 220 8.25 -4.50 -24.81
C LYS A 220 6.94 -4.43 -25.57
N TYR A 221 5.94 -3.73 -25.02
CA TYR A 221 4.59 -3.59 -25.59
C TYR A 221 4.12 -2.13 -25.58
N PRO A 222 4.64 -1.27 -26.49
CA PRO A 222 4.38 0.17 -26.45
C PRO A 222 2.90 0.55 -26.52
N SER A 223 2.08 -0.21 -27.25
CA SER A 223 0.63 0.04 -27.39
C SER A 223 -0.23 -0.54 -26.25
N ALA A 224 0.34 -1.41 -25.41
CA ALA A 224 -0.43 -2.10 -24.36
C ALA A 224 -1.07 -1.13 -23.36
N GLY A 225 -0.45 0.03 -23.11
CA GLY A 225 -1.01 1.06 -22.23
C GLY A 225 -2.36 1.63 -22.70
N ARG A 226 -2.69 1.51 -24.00
CA ARG A 226 -4.00 1.89 -24.56
C ARG A 226 -4.99 0.73 -24.69
N SER A 227 -4.56 -0.49 -24.43
CA SER A 227 -5.45 -1.67 -24.48
C SER A 227 -6.42 -1.65 -23.30
N ILE A 228 -7.68 -1.96 -23.59
CA ILE A 228 -8.73 -2.09 -22.58
C ILE A 228 -8.38 -3.14 -21.51
N LEU A 229 -7.71 -4.22 -21.87
CA LEU A 229 -7.30 -5.27 -20.97
C LEU A 229 -6.33 -4.81 -19.88
N TRP A 230 -5.57 -3.75 -20.15
CA TRP A 230 -4.62 -3.19 -19.22
C TRP A 230 -5.20 -2.07 -18.33
N GLN A 231 -6.41 -1.59 -18.64
CA GLN A 231 -7.09 -0.59 -17.81
C GLN A 231 -7.37 -1.15 -16.42
N TYR A 232 -7.36 -0.25 -15.43
CA TYR A 232 -7.72 -0.63 -14.05
C TYR A 232 -9.21 -0.93 -13.94
N LEU A 233 -9.56 -1.98 -13.20
CA LEU A 233 -10.95 -2.35 -12.92
C LEU A 233 -11.67 -1.26 -12.10
N PHE A 234 -10.92 -0.57 -11.26
CA PHE A 234 -11.41 0.56 -10.45
C PHE A 234 -10.62 1.83 -10.83
N PRO A 235 -10.99 2.51 -11.92
CA PRO A 235 -10.28 3.70 -12.39
C PRO A 235 -10.55 4.91 -11.52
N ALA A 236 -9.61 5.85 -11.49
CA ALA A 236 -9.82 7.16 -10.92
C ALA A 236 -10.82 7.97 -11.74
N GLN A 237 -11.56 8.90 -11.11
CA GLN A 237 -12.53 9.75 -11.80
C GLN A 237 -11.87 10.71 -12.80
N HIS A 238 -10.66 11.17 -12.49
CA HIS A 238 -9.93 12.15 -13.29
C HIS A 238 -8.65 11.56 -13.86
N LEU A 239 -8.29 12.03 -15.05
CA LEU A 239 -6.97 11.79 -15.62
C LEU A 239 -5.92 12.55 -14.82
N SER A 240 -4.74 11.99 -14.70
CA SER A 240 -3.62 12.62 -14.01
C SER A 240 -2.29 12.32 -14.69
N ARG A 241 -1.29 13.14 -14.40
CA ARG A 241 0.08 12.92 -14.88
C ARG A 241 0.78 11.87 -14.03
N ASP A 242 1.78 11.21 -14.63
CA ASP A 242 2.62 10.29 -13.87
C ASP A 242 3.48 11.08 -12.87
N PRO A 243 3.48 10.72 -11.59
CA PRO A 243 4.31 11.39 -10.59
C PRO A 243 5.81 11.07 -10.73
N ARG A 244 6.16 10.06 -11.53
CA ARG A 244 7.54 9.68 -11.84
C ARG A 244 7.78 9.74 -13.36
N PRO A 245 8.05 10.92 -13.93
CA PRO A 245 8.49 10.99 -15.33
C PRO A 245 9.78 10.18 -15.50
N ARG A 246 9.93 9.50 -16.63
CA ARG A 246 11.18 8.79 -16.99
C ARG A 246 12.31 9.81 -17.09
N GLU A 247 13.52 9.41 -16.69
CA GLU A 247 14.76 10.16 -16.99
C GLU A 247 15.12 9.95 -18.46
N THR A 248 14.51 10.74 -19.33
CA THR A 248 14.75 10.78 -20.78
C THR A 248 15.18 12.19 -21.15
N SER A 249 15.54 12.39 -22.43
CA SER A 249 15.91 13.73 -22.95
C SER A 249 14.84 14.78 -22.58
N GLU A 250 15.24 16.04 -22.51
CA GLU A 250 14.37 17.14 -22.07
C GLU A 250 13.10 17.30 -22.95
N THR A 251 13.19 16.91 -24.22
CA THR A 251 12.10 16.92 -25.18
C THR A 251 11.11 15.78 -24.92
N GLU A 252 11.59 14.55 -24.75
CA GLU A 252 10.76 13.38 -24.39
C GLU A 252 10.14 13.52 -23.00
N ARG A 253 10.80 14.22 -22.09
CA ARG A 253 10.29 14.57 -20.76
C ARG A 253 9.06 15.47 -20.86
N ARG A 254 9.09 16.50 -21.72
CA ARG A 254 7.95 17.41 -21.94
C ARG A 254 6.75 16.70 -22.53
N GLU A 255 6.96 15.78 -23.47
CA GLU A 255 5.89 15.00 -24.09
C GLU A 255 5.29 13.97 -23.12
N GLN A 256 6.10 13.28 -22.31
CA GLN A 256 5.65 12.32 -21.32
C GLN A 256 5.00 12.99 -20.11
N ASP A 257 5.51 14.14 -19.67
CA ASP A 257 4.90 14.96 -18.61
C ASP A 257 3.56 15.55 -19.05
N ALA A 258 3.34 15.73 -20.36
CA ALA A 258 2.07 16.17 -20.91
C ALA A 258 1.03 15.03 -21.02
N GLN A 259 1.47 13.76 -21.04
CA GLN A 259 0.57 12.63 -21.26
C GLN A 259 -0.29 12.35 -20.03
N LEU A 260 -1.58 12.64 -20.15
CA LEU A 260 -2.58 12.30 -19.15
C LEU A 260 -2.88 10.80 -19.20
N ARG A 261 -2.95 10.18 -18.02
CA ARG A 261 -3.24 8.76 -17.84
C ARG A 261 -4.37 8.56 -16.85
N ARG A 262 -5.13 7.49 -17.03
CA ARG A 262 -6.12 7.07 -16.06
C ARG A 262 -5.47 6.10 -15.07
N HIS A 263 -5.26 6.60 -13.85
CA HIS A 263 -4.77 5.77 -12.75
C HIS A 263 -5.92 4.99 -12.09
N HIS A 264 -5.58 4.10 -11.16
CA HIS A 264 -6.56 3.44 -10.31
C HIS A 264 -7.16 4.44 -9.30
N ILE A 265 -8.32 4.10 -8.77
CA ILE A 265 -8.94 4.83 -7.66
C ILE A 265 -7.94 5.02 -6.51
N HIS A 266 -7.94 6.19 -5.90
CA HIS A 266 -7.05 6.45 -4.78
C HIS A 266 -7.53 5.69 -3.53
N GLU A 267 -6.61 5.02 -2.82
CA GLU A 267 -6.93 4.18 -1.67
C GLU A 267 -7.66 4.91 -0.54
N THR A 268 -7.46 6.23 -0.40
CA THR A 268 -8.17 7.02 0.62
C THR A 268 -9.67 7.06 0.37
N SER A 269 -10.14 6.90 -0.86
CA SER A 269 -11.57 6.87 -1.19
C SER A 269 -12.23 5.67 -0.53
N ILE A 270 -11.69 4.47 -0.75
CA ILE A 270 -12.22 3.26 -0.14
C ILE A 270 -11.98 3.22 1.38
N GLN A 271 -10.85 3.74 1.87
CA GLN A 271 -10.59 3.85 3.31
C GLN A 271 -11.64 4.72 4.00
N LYS A 272 -11.99 5.87 3.41
CA LYS A 272 -13.04 6.77 3.93
C LYS A 272 -14.41 6.11 3.86
N ALA A 273 -14.74 5.43 2.76
CA ALA A 273 -16.01 4.72 2.60
C ALA A 273 -16.19 3.62 3.67
N VAL A 274 -15.16 2.78 3.87
CA VAL A 274 -15.18 1.74 4.89
C VAL A 274 -15.26 2.33 6.31
N ALA A 275 -14.48 3.38 6.61
CA ALA A 275 -14.55 4.03 7.93
C ALA A 275 -15.94 4.61 8.21
N LEU A 276 -16.59 5.24 7.21
CA LEU A 276 -17.95 5.74 7.33
C LEU A 276 -18.96 4.59 7.50
N ALA A 277 -18.81 3.49 6.76
CA ALA A 277 -19.65 2.31 6.86
C ALA A 277 -19.54 1.66 8.25
N VAL A 278 -18.35 1.52 8.80
CA VAL A 278 -18.11 1.04 10.17
C VAL A 278 -18.85 1.90 11.21
N LYS A 279 -18.76 3.24 11.06
CA LYS A 279 -19.49 4.17 11.93
C LYS A 279 -21.01 4.04 11.79
N LYS A 280 -21.53 3.95 10.55
CA LYS A 280 -22.98 3.77 10.29
C LYS A 280 -23.49 2.42 10.81
N ALA A 281 -22.69 1.36 10.69
CA ALA A 281 -22.99 0.04 11.23
C ALA A 281 -22.92 -0.02 12.77
N LYS A 282 -22.56 1.09 13.44
CA LYS A 282 -22.44 1.22 14.91
C LYS A 282 -21.53 0.13 15.52
N LEU A 283 -20.41 -0.18 14.85
CA LEU A 283 -19.45 -1.12 15.41
C LEU A 283 -18.62 -0.45 16.51
N THR A 284 -18.39 -1.18 17.59
CA THR A 284 -17.48 -0.76 18.69
C THR A 284 -16.01 -1.06 18.36
N LYS A 285 -15.77 -2.00 17.44
CA LYS A 285 -14.42 -2.39 17.00
C LYS A 285 -13.85 -1.35 16.04
N PRO A 286 -12.56 -0.95 16.17
CA PRO A 286 -11.89 -0.02 15.25
C PRO A 286 -11.53 -0.71 13.94
N ALA A 287 -12.54 -1.04 13.13
CA ALA A 287 -12.35 -1.78 11.89
C ALA A 287 -11.88 -0.88 10.73
N SER A 288 -11.14 -1.46 9.81
CA SER A 288 -10.56 -0.83 8.62
C SER A 288 -10.62 -1.78 7.43
N CYS A 289 -10.13 -1.35 6.26
CA CYS A 289 -9.96 -2.22 5.10
C CYS A 289 -9.15 -3.49 5.43
N HIS A 290 -8.12 -3.38 6.27
CA HIS A 290 -7.33 -4.54 6.70
C HIS A 290 -8.12 -5.50 7.58
N SER A 291 -9.08 -5.00 8.36
CA SER A 291 -9.94 -5.84 9.19
C SER A 291 -10.83 -6.77 8.35
N LEU A 292 -11.26 -6.34 7.16
CA LEU A 292 -11.99 -7.21 6.23
C LEU A 292 -11.13 -8.39 5.78
N ARG A 293 -9.88 -8.13 5.42
CA ARG A 293 -8.93 -9.19 5.05
C ARG A 293 -8.54 -10.08 6.25
N HIS A 294 -8.41 -9.51 7.44
CA HIS A 294 -8.17 -10.29 8.66
C HIS A 294 -9.36 -11.22 8.95
N SER A 295 -10.58 -10.71 8.80
CA SER A 295 -11.81 -11.51 8.98
C SER A 295 -11.90 -12.63 7.94
N PHE A 296 -11.52 -12.39 6.67
CA PHE A 296 -11.43 -13.45 5.66
C PHE A 296 -10.51 -14.59 6.12
N ALA A 297 -9.29 -14.26 6.56
CA ALA A 297 -8.33 -15.27 6.99
C ALA A 297 -8.80 -16.04 8.22
N THR A 298 -9.37 -15.34 9.21
CA THR A 298 -9.86 -15.97 10.44
C THR A 298 -11.07 -16.86 10.16
N HIS A 299 -12.03 -16.40 9.35
CA HIS A 299 -13.22 -17.20 9.03
C HIS A 299 -12.86 -18.46 8.21
N LEU A 300 -11.90 -18.38 7.28
CA LEU A 300 -11.39 -19.59 6.59
C LEU A 300 -10.74 -20.58 7.57
N LEU A 301 -10.01 -20.10 8.56
CA LEU A 301 -9.42 -20.94 9.60
C LEU A 301 -10.52 -21.58 10.45
N GLU A 302 -11.54 -20.84 10.82
CA GLU A 302 -12.72 -21.32 11.56
C GLU A 302 -13.54 -22.34 10.76
N GLU A 303 -13.55 -22.23 9.44
CA GLU A 303 -14.12 -23.23 8.51
C GLU A 303 -13.20 -24.48 8.33
N GLY A 304 -12.08 -24.55 9.03
CA GLY A 304 -11.17 -25.71 9.01
C GLY A 304 -10.22 -25.73 7.81
N LYS A 305 -10.03 -24.61 7.09
CA LYS A 305 -9.00 -24.51 6.05
C LYS A 305 -7.61 -24.52 6.68
N ASP A 306 -6.70 -25.26 6.09
CA ASP A 306 -5.33 -25.33 6.59
C ASP A 306 -4.57 -24.00 6.45
N ILE A 307 -3.62 -23.79 7.34
CA ILE A 307 -2.87 -22.54 7.44
C ILE A 307 -2.00 -22.24 6.21
N ARG A 308 -1.57 -23.27 5.48
CA ARG A 308 -0.77 -23.13 4.26
C ARG A 308 -1.62 -22.59 3.11
N THR A 309 -2.81 -23.16 2.92
CA THR A 309 -3.79 -22.64 1.95
C THR A 309 -4.11 -21.16 2.24
N ILE A 310 -4.33 -20.79 3.51
CA ILE A 310 -4.58 -19.41 3.90
C ILE A 310 -3.34 -18.54 3.61
N GLN A 311 -2.14 -19.01 3.91
CA GLN A 311 -0.88 -18.32 3.61
C GLN A 311 -0.74 -18.02 2.11
N GLU A 312 -1.02 -18.99 1.25
CA GLU A 312 -0.94 -18.86 -0.21
C GLU A 312 -1.97 -17.85 -0.73
N LEU A 313 -3.23 -17.97 -0.32
CA LEU A 313 -4.29 -17.02 -0.69
C LEU A 313 -3.96 -15.58 -0.27
N LEU A 314 -3.40 -15.40 0.91
CA LEU A 314 -2.99 -14.09 1.40
C LEU A 314 -1.67 -13.61 0.77
N GLY A 315 -0.86 -14.46 0.21
CA GLY A 315 0.47 -14.13 -0.30
C GLY A 315 1.39 -13.62 0.82
N HIS A 316 1.47 -14.36 1.92
CA HIS A 316 2.41 -14.11 3.01
C HIS A 316 3.71 -14.86 2.76
N ALA A 317 4.82 -14.14 2.66
CA ALA A 317 6.14 -14.73 2.45
C ALA A 317 6.57 -15.60 3.66
N ASP A 318 6.16 -15.24 4.87
CA ASP A 318 6.46 -15.96 6.10
C ASP A 318 5.15 -16.45 6.75
N VAL A 319 5.12 -17.73 7.09
CA VAL A 319 3.99 -18.36 7.77
C VAL A 319 3.70 -17.72 9.13
N LYS A 320 4.71 -17.18 9.81
CA LYS A 320 4.54 -16.44 11.07
C LYS A 320 3.53 -15.31 10.94
N THR A 321 3.47 -14.64 9.77
CA THR A 321 2.48 -13.60 9.49
C THR A 321 1.06 -14.17 9.43
N THR A 322 0.88 -15.43 9.07
CA THR A 322 -0.42 -16.11 9.02
C THR A 322 -0.79 -16.72 10.38
N MET A 323 0.21 -17.12 11.16
CA MET A 323 0.00 -17.68 12.51
C MET A 323 -0.71 -16.72 13.47
N ILE A 324 -0.67 -15.40 13.22
CA ILE A 324 -1.41 -14.44 14.05
C ILE A 324 -2.93 -14.73 14.09
N TYR A 325 -3.48 -15.37 13.05
CA TYR A 325 -4.90 -15.70 13.00
C TYR A 325 -5.27 -16.89 13.90
N THR A 326 -4.33 -17.75 14.25
CA THR A 326 -4.58 -18.85 15.22
C THR A 326 -4.82 -18.32 16.63
N HIS A 327 -4.34 -17.12 16.94
CA HIS A 327 -4.55 -16.47 18.24
C HIS A 327 -5.89 -15.74 18.36
N VAL A 328 -6.59 -15.53 17.26
CA VAL A 328 -7.89 -14.81 17.23
C VAL A 328 -9.05 -15.68 16.77
N SER A 329 -8.75 -16.87 16.21
CA SER A 329 -9.75 -17.84 15.82
C SER A 329 -10.36 -18.52 17.06
N THR A 330 -11.67 -18.67 17.06
CA THR A 330 -12.41 -19.40 18.10
C THR A 330 -12.16 -20.92 18.03
N VAL A 331 -11.62 -21.44 16.91
CA VAL A 331 -11.32 -22.87 16.69
C VAL A 331 -9.90 -23.26 17.14
N GLY A 332 -9.03 -22.28 17.43
CA GLY A 332 -7.65 -22.52 17.90
C GLY A 332 -7.56 -22.83 19.40
N ALA A 333 -6.48 -22.38 20.04
CA ALA A 333 -6.27 -22.54 21.50
C ALA A 333 -7.39 -21.90 22.35
N THR A 334 -8.17 -20.96 21.77
CA THR A 334 -9.37 -20.35 22.37
C THR A 334 -10.65 -21.11 22.03
N GLY A 335 -10.64 -22.11 21.13
CA GLY A 335 -11.77 -23.00 20.84
C GLY A 335 -12.07 -24.01 21.93
N VAL A 336 -11.36 -23.92 23.04
CA VAL A 336 -11.64 -24.69 24.25
C VAL A 336 -12.89 -24.08 24.91
N LEU A 337 -13.94 -24.90 25.05
CA LEU A 337 -15.10 -24.51 25.86
C LEU A 337 -14.64 -24.13 27.26
N SER A 338 -15.12 -23.00 27.76
CA SER A 338 -14.79 -22.59 29.12
C SER A 338 -15.15 -23.72 30.10
N PRO A 339 -14.32 -24.02 31.11
CA PRO A 339 -14.71 -24.96 32.16
C PRO A 339 -16.05 -24.56 32.81
N LEU A 340 -16.40 -23.28 32.83
CA LEU A 340 -17.64 -22.77 33.36
C LEU A 340 -18.85 -23.19 32.49
N ASP A 341 -18.67 -23.30 31.17
CA ASP A 341 -19.73 -23.71 30.23
C ASP A 341 -20.01 -25.23 30.29
N ARG A 342 -19.27 -25.96 31.11
CA ARG A 342 -19.44 -27.40 31.38
C ARG A 342 -20.12 -27.70 32.73
N LEU A 343 -20.39 -26.66 33.51
CA LEU A 343 -21.13 -26.75 34.77
C LEU A 343 -22.65 -26.61 34.51
#